data_35023d3b447fabf705445d902b6f016e
#
_entry.id   35023d3b447fabf705445d902b6f016e
#
_cell.length_a   1.000
_cell.length_b   1.000
_cell.length_c   1.000
_cell.angle_alpha   90.00
_cell.angle_beta   90.00
_cell.angle_gamma   90.00
#
_symmetry.space_group_name_H-M   'P 1'
#
loop_
_entity.id
_entity.type
_entity.pdbx_description
1 polymer ?
#
loop_
_entity_poly.entity_id
_entity_poly.type
_entity_poly.pdbx_seq_one_letter_code
_entity_poly.pdbx_strand_id
1 'polypeptide(L)'
;MGTLDSSMEERISIWDAGMALFKQNPFWGEGPLTYMNSFPRIHAPYHEHAHSLYIDTILSYGLIGTILLSISSVIPVHMMMDMSQESGKRPIIGLYLSFLTVVAVHGIFDLALFWIQSGFIFLLVMCSLPLEHRTLVSEMTD
;
A
#
# COMPACT_ATOMS: atom_id res chain seq x y z
N MET A 1 -7.87 -7.56 -30.29
CA MET A 1 -8.22 -8.37 -29.11
C MET A 1 -6.99 -8.92 -28.38
N GLY A 2 -5.78 -8.83 -28.92
CA GLY A 2 -4.58 -9.48 -28.35
C GLY A 2 -3.80 -8.73 -27.26
N THR A 3 -3.99 -7.43 -27.06
CA THR A 3 -3.10 -6.65 -26.17
C THR A 3 -3.49 -6.66 -24.69
N LEU A 4 -4.76 -6.78 -24.35
CA LEU A 4 -5.22 -6.87 -22.95
C LEU A 4 -4.92 -8.25 -22.36
N ASP A 5 -5.11 -9.32 -23.15
CA ASP A 5 -4.84 -10.69 -22.72
C ASP A 5 -3.35 -10.90 -22.45
N SER A 6 -2.46 -10.42 -23.33
CA SER A 6 -1.01 -10.54 -23.14
C SER A 6 -0.50 -9.78 -21.91
N SER A 7 -1.05 -8.61 -21.60
CA SER A 7 -0.68 -7.83 -20.41
C SER A 7 -1.15 -8.49 -19.11
N MET A 8 -2.29 -9.18 -19.12
CA MET A 8 -2.77 -9.92 -17.96
C MET A 8 -1.99 -11.23 -17.77
N GLU A 9 -1.67 -11.95 -18.85
CA GLU A 9 -0.83 -13.14 -18.79
C GLU A 9 0.56 -12.84 -18.22
N GLU A 10 1.16 -11.71 -18.62
CA GLU A 10 2.42 -11.24 -18.08
C GLU A 10 2.34 -10.98 -16.57
N ARG A 11 1.29 -10.29 -16.10
CA ARG A 11 1.07 -10.03 -14.66
C ARG A 11 0.90 -11.32 -13.87
N ILE A 12 0.11 -12.26 -14.37
CA ILE A 12 -0.07 -13.57 -13.73
C ILE A 12 1.27 -14.30 -13.61
N SER A 13 2.08 -14.29 -14.66
CA SER A 13 3.42 -14.88 -14.64
C SER A 13 4.34 -14.22 -13.59
N ILE A 14 4.28 -12.89 -13.48
CA ILE A 14 5.01 -12.12 -12.45
C ILE A 14 4.55 -12.52 -11.04
N TRP A 15 3.24 -12.64 -10.84
CA TRP A 15 2.67 -12.99 -9.54
C TRP A 15 2.99 -14.43 -9.13
N ASP A 16 2.95 -15.38 -10.07
CA ASP A 16 3.33 -16.77 -9.82
C ASP A 16 4.81 -16.88 -9.42
N ALA A 17 5.68 -16.16 -10.12
CA ALA A 17 7.08 -16.06 -9.76
C ALA A 17 7.30 -15.42 -8.39
N GLY A 18 6.55 -14.34 -8.09
CA GLY A 18 6.54 -13.71 -6.77
C GLY A 18 6.11 -14.67 -5.66
N MET A 19 5.05 -15.44 -5.89
CA MET A 19 4.60 -16.44 -4.90
C MET A 19 5.61 -17.58 -4.70
N ALA A 20 6.41 -17.92 -5.71
CA ALA A 20 7.52 -18.85 -5.54
C ALA A 20 8.63 -18.28 -4.65
N LEU A 21 8.92 -16.98 -4.75
CA LEU A 21 9.84 -16.28 -3.83
C LEU A 21 9.26 -16.23 -2.40
N PHE A 22 8.01 -15.86 -2.26
CA PHE A 22 7.35 -15.81 -0.94
C PHE A 22 7.48 -17.12 -0.17
N LYS A 23 7.32 -18.27 -0.84
CA LYS A 23 7.46 -19.59 -0.20
C LYS A 23 8.85 -19.86 0.35
N GLN A 24 9.90 -19.16 -0.13
CA GLN A 24 11.28 -19.34 0.37
C GLN A 24 11.47 -18.65 1.73
N ASN A 25 10.84 -17.48 1.94
CA ASN A 25 10.95 -16.73 3.19
C ASN A 25 9.61 -16.07 3.59
N PRO A 26 8.59 -16.87 3.96
CA PRO A 26 7.22 -16.37 4.12
C PRO A 26 7.04 -15.44 5.33
N PHE A 27 7.83 -15.57 6.38
CA PHE A 27 7.62 -14.82 7.61
C PHE A 27 8.29 -13.44 7.58
N TRP A 28 9.50 -13.34 7.09
CA TRP A 28 10.32 -12.13 7.13
C TRP A 28 10.37 -11.38 5.80
N GLY A 29 10.06 -12.07 4.69
CA GLY A 29 10.27 -11.56 3.35
C GLY A 29 11.76 -11.50 2.97
N GLU A 30 12.05 -10.93 1.83
CA GLU A 30 13.40 -10.85 1.26
C GLU A 30 13.97 -9.41 1.25
N GLY A 31 13.22 -8.45 1.79
CA GLY A 31 13.59 -7.05 1.79
C GLY A 31 12.99 -6.23 0.63
N PRO A 32 13.14 -4.90 0.66
CA PRO A 32 12.69 -4.04 -0.42
C PRO A 32 13.31 -4.39 -1.77
N LEU A 33 12.58 -4.17 -2.86
CA LEU A 33 12.99 -4.50 -4.22
C LEU A 33 13.27 -6.00 -4.44
N THR A 34 12.60 -6.84 -3.68
CA THR A 34 12.78 -8.30 -3.72
C THR A 34 12.68 -8.85 -5.13
N TYR A 35 11.67 -8.44 -5.90
CA TYR A 35 11.47 -8.97 -7.25
C TYR A 35 12.68 -8.65 -8.15
N MET A 36 13.09 -7.38 -8.17
CA MET A 36 14.24 -6.93 -8.96
C MET A 36 15.54 -7.67 -8.62
N ASN A 37 15.77 -7.93 -7.32
CA ASN A 37 16.99 -8.56 -6.83
C ASN A 37 16.96 -10.10 -6.96
N SER A 38 15.79 -10.70 -7.06
CA SER A 38 15.60 -12.14 -6.96
C SER A 38 15.19 -12.83 -8.28
N PHE A 39 14.82 -12.06 -9.33
CA PHE A 39 14.39 -12.63 -10.60
C PHE A 39 15.40 -13.63 -11.22
N PRO A 40 16.75 -13.46 -11.09
CA PRO A 40 17.69 -14.43 -11.61
C PRO A 40 17.58 -15.80 -10.93
N ARG A 41 17.22 -15.83 -9.64
CA ARG A 41 17.07 -17.07 -8.85
C ARG A 41 15.83 -17.88 -9.23
N ILE A 42 14.81 -17.22 -9.76
CA ILE A 42 13.53 -17.83 -10.08
C ILE A 42 13.32 -18.03 -11.59
N HIS A 43 14.33 -17.69 -12.39
CA HIS A 43 14.27 -17.76 -13.86
C HIS A 43 13.06 -17.04 -14.47
N ALA A 44 12.59 -15.97 -13.81
CA ALA A 44 11.48 -15.14 -14.28
C ALA A 44 11.99 -14.03 -15.21
N PRO A 45 11.13 -13.45 -16.05
CA PRO A 45 11.44 -12.23 -16.77
C PRO A 45 11.83 -11.10 -15.82
N TYR A 46 12.74 -10.23 -16.25
CA TYR A 46 13.13 -9.08 -15.45
C TYR A 46 11.97 -8.09 -15.31
N HIS A 47 11.61 -7.78 -14.08
CA HIS A 47 10.71 -6.69 -13.72
C HIS A 47 11.24 -5.99 -12.46
N GLU A 48 10.98 -4.70 -12.35
CA GLU A 48 11.43 -3.92 -11.20
C GLU A 48 10.61 -4.24 -9.93
N HIS A 49 9.34 -4.62 -10.12
CA HIS A 49 8.37 -4.90 -9.04
C HIS A 49 7.26 -5.86 -9.49
N ALA A 50 6.46 -6.32 -8.55
CA ALA A 50 5.41 -7.31 -8.81
C ALA A 50 4.14 -6.75 -9.48
N HIS A 51 4.09 -5.48 -9.89
CA HIS A 51 2.88 -4.80 -10.40
C HIS A 51 1.64 -5.01 -9.52
N SER A 52 1.84 -5.11 -8.22
CA SER A 52 0.80 -5.14 -7.20
C SER A 52 1.40 -4.72 -5.86
N LEU A 53 0.82 -3.69 -5.24
CA LEU A 53 1.23 -3.20 -3.93
C LEU A 53 1.16 -4.31 -2.86
N TYR A 54 0.15 -5.15 -2.94
CA TYR A 54 -0.08 -6.21 -1.97
C TYR A 54 0.95 -7.33 -2.09
N ILE A 55 1.20 -7.79 -3.31
CA ILE A 55 2.19 -8.85 -3.57
C ILE A 55 3.58 -8.34 -3.24
N ASP A 56 3.93 -7.14 -3.68
CA ASP A 56 5.24 -6.56 -3.39
C ASP A 56 5.48 -6.36 -1.90
N THR A 57 4.46 -5.93 -1.16
CA THR A 57 4.54 -5.78 0.30
C THR A 57 4.79 -7.12 0.99
N ILE A 58 4.05 -8.18 0.62
CA ILE A 58 4.23 -9.50 1.25
C ILE A 58 5.58 -10.13 0.89
N LEU A 59 6.08 -9.90 -0.32
CA LEU A 59 7.41 -10.36 -0.74
C LEU A 59 8.53 -9.65 0.01
N SER A 60 8.38 -8.33 0.17
CA SER A 60 9.41 -7.49 0.79
C SER A 60 9.47 -7.68 2.31
N TYR A 61 8.32 -7.75 2.97
CA TYR A 61 8.24 -7.70 4.45
C TYR A 61 7.71 -8.99 5.08
N GLY A 62 7.34 -9.98 4.28
CA GLY A 62 6.76 -11.24 4.74
C GLY A 62 5.42 -11.05 5.44
N LEU A 63 4.92 -12.12 6.05
CA LEU A 63 3.67 -12.09 6.82
C LEU A 63 3.76 -11.17 8.03
N ILE A 64 4.87 -11.22 8.77
CA ILE A 64 5.05 -10.42 9.99
C ILE A 64 5.01 -8.93 9.67
N GLY A 65 5.81 -8.47 8.71
CA GLY A 65 5.83 -7.07 8.34
C GLY A 65 4.53 -6.59 7.72
N THR A 66 3.88 -7.41 6.89
CA THR A 66 2.57 -7.11 6.30
C THR A 66 1.49 -6.97 7.37
N ILE A 67 1.47 -7.84 8.39
CA ILE A 67 0.53 -7.74 9.51
C ILE A 67 0.79 -6.46 10.32
N LEU A 68 2.04 -6.15 10.62
CA LEU A 68 2.39 -4.91 11.35
C LEU A 68 1.97 -3.65 10.58
N LEU A 69 2.19 -3.61 9.27
CA LEU A 69 1.73 -2.53 8.41
C LEU A 69 0.21 -2.43 8.38
N SER A 70 -0.49 -3.56 8.33
CA SER A 70 -1.95 -3.60 8.37
C SER A 70 -2.50 -3.11 9.71
N ILE A 71 -1.91 -3.51 10.82
CA ILE A 71 -2.29 -3.03 12.16
C ILE A 71 -2.04 -1.53 12.28
N SER A 72 -0.89 -1.03 11.80
CA SER A 72 -0.58 0.40 11.88
C SER A 72 -1.56 1.27 11.09
N SER A 73 -2.20 0.72 10.04
CA SER A 73 -3.22 1.43 9.27
C SER A 73 -4.55 1.62 10.01
N VAL A 74 -4.78 0.90 11.11
CA VAL A 74 -5.97 1.06 11.95
C VAL A 74 -5.99 2.41 12.66
N ILE A 75 -4.81 2.94 13.03
CA ILE A 75 -4.70 4.23 13.75
C ILE A 75 -5.31 5.39 12.93
N PRO A 76 -4.93 5.63 11.66
CA PRO A 76 -5.57 6.66 10.86
C PRO A 76 -7.08 6.47 10.70
N VAL A 77 -7.54 5.22 10.58
CA VAL A 77 -8.98 4.92 10.46
C VAL A 77 -9.72 5.34 11.74
N HIS A 78 -9.19 5.04 12.91
CA HIS A 78 -9.77 5.49 14.18
C HIS A 78 -9.83 7.02 14.25
N MET A 79 -8.75 7.73 13.94
CA MET A 79 -8.74 9.19 13.91
C MET A 79 -9.81 9.75 12.97
N MET A 80 -10.01 9.15 11.79
CA MET A 80 -11.06 9.56 10.86
C MET A 80 -12.47 9.33 11.44
N MET A 81 -12.67 8.22 12.15
CA MET A 81 -13.96 7.93 12.80
C MET A 81 -14.29 8.96 13.87
N ASP A 82 -13.34 9.32 14.73
CA ASP A 82 -13.52 10.35 15.73
C ASP A 82 -13.87 11.70 15.09
N MET A 83 -13.10 12.12 14.09
CA MET A 83 -13.34 13.36 13.34
C MET A 83 -14.69 13.37 12.61
N SER A 84 -15.26 12.20 12.25
CA SER A 84 -16.52 12.11 11.51
C SER A 84 -17.73 12.57 12.30
N GLN A 85 -17.63 12.65 13.62
CA GLN A 85 -18.67 13.14 14.50
C GLN A 85 -18.89 14.65 14.35
N GLU A 86 -17.89 15.37 13.83
CA GLU A 86 -17.94 16.79 13.62
C GLU A 86 -18.28 17.15 12.17
N SER A 87 -19.35 17.90 11.98
CA SER A 87 -19.83 18.22 10.63
C SER A 87 -18.85 19.05 9.81
N GLY A 88 -18.06 19.91 10.46
CA GLY A 88 -17.04 20.75 9.81
C GLY A 88 -15.87 19.97 9.25
N LYS A 89 -15.57 18.79 9.77
CA LYS A 89 -14.42 17.94 9.34
C LYS A 89 -14.76 16.95 8.23
N ARG A 90 -16.03 16.78 7.88
CA ARG A 90 -16.48 15.82 6.86
C ARG A 90 -15.79 15.96 5.49
N PRO A 91 -15.54 17.18 4.97
CA PRO A 91 -14.83 17.32 3.70
C PRO A 91 -13.40 16.78 3.75
N ILE A 92 -12.70 17.01 4.86
CA ILE A 92 -11.32 16.55 5.07
C ILE A 92 -11.30 15.02 5.14
N ILE A 93 -12.24 14.41 5.87
CA ILE A 93 -12.38 12.95 5.95
C ILE A 93 -12.67 12.37 4.57
N GLY A 94 -13.54 13.02 3.80
CA GLY A 94 -13.82 12.63 2.41
C GLY A 94 -12.56 12.61 1.55
N LEU A 95 -11.67 13.58 1.72
CA LEU A 95 -10.37 13.64 1.03
C LEU A 95 -9.48 12.45 1.43
N TYR A 96 -9.32 12.15 2.72
CA TYR A 96 -8.52 11.02 3.19
C TYR A 96 -9.06 9.69 2.68
N LEU A 97 -10.36 9.46 2.79
CA LEU A 97 -11.01 8.24 2.33
C LEU A 97 -10.86 8.06 0.81
N SER A 98 -11.03 9.13 0.05
CA SER A 98 -10.83 9.09 -1.41
C SER A 98 -9.39 8.70 -1.75
N PHE A 99 -8.42 9.29 -1.05
CA PHE A 99 -7.00 8.99 -1.28
C PHE A 99 -6.65 7.54 -0.93
N LEU A 100 -7.11 7.05 0.22
CA LEU A 100 -6.93 5.65 0.63
C LEU A 100 -7.60 4.69 -0.36
N THR A 101 -8.79 5.02 -0.84
CA THR A 101 -9.51 4.20 -1.82
C THR A 101 -8.72 4.12 -3.14
N VAL A 102 -8.21 5.25 -3.62
CA VAL A 102 -7.39 5.27 -4.84
C VAL A 102 -6.16 4.39 -4.67
N VAL A 103 -5.43 4.53 -3.55
CA VAL A 103 -4.23 3.71 -3.28
C VAL A 103 -4.59 2.22 -3.18
N ALA A 104 -5.67 1.88 -2.49
CA ALA A 104 -6.11 0.50 -2.33
C ALA A 104 -6.52 -0.14 -3.66
N VAL A 105 -7.33 0.55 -4.46
CA VAL A 105 -7.82 0.02 -5.75
C VAL A 105 -6.69 -0.02 -6.78
N HIS A 106 -5.93 1.06 -6.92
CA HIS A 106 -4.80 1.10 -7.84
C HIS A 106 -3.71 0.09 -7.47
N GLY A 107 -3.49 -0.10 -6.17
CA GLY A 107 -2.51 -1.04 -5.63
C GLY A 107 -2.75 -2.51 -5.99
N ILE A 108 -3.95 -2.87 -6.48
CA ILE A 108 -4.21 -4.21 -7.01
C ILE A 108 -3.38 -4.46 -8.28
N PHE A 109 -3.26 -3.44 -9.12
CA PHE A 109 -2.69 -3.56 -10.47
C PHE A 109 -1.35 -2.87 -10.65
N ASP A 110 -0.91 -2.07 -9.67
CA ASP A 110 0.37 -1.36 -9.73
C ASP A 110 0.87 -0.95 -8.35
N LEU A 111 2.14 -0.54 -8.29
CA LEU A 111 2.81 -0.09 -7.08
C LEU A 111 2.74 1.44 -6.95
N ALA A 112 1.52 1.97 -6.78
CA ALA A 112 1.27 3.42 -6.76
C ALA A 112 2.14 4.19 -5.76
N LEU A 113 2.47 3.60 -4.60
CA LEU A 113 3.28 4.22 -3.56
C LEU A 113 4.79 4.10 -3.78
N PHE A 114 5.24 3.33 -4.76
CA PHE A 114 6.66 3.16 -5.07
C PHE A 114 7.25 4.42 -5.73
N TRP A 115 6.43 5.14 -6.48
CA TRP A 115 6.85 6.37 -7.10
C TRP A 115 7.04 7.46 -6.05
N ILE A 116 8.20 8.11 -6.03
CA ILE A 116 8.56 9.12 -5.03
C ILE A 116 7.48 10.20 -4.90
N GLN A 117 6.92 10.65 -6.01
CA GLN A 117 5.90 11.70 -6.04
C GLN A 117 4.62 11.27 -5.32
N SER A 118 4.06 10.13 -5.67
CA SER A 118 2.81 9.63 -5.08
C SER A 118 3.02 9.16 -3.64
N GLY A 119 4.15 8.52 -3.33
CA GLY A 119 4.52 8.14 -1.98
C GLY A 119 4.70 9.35 -1.06
N PHE A 120 5.35 10.42 -1.56
CA PHE A 120 5.52 11.65 -0.80
C PHE A 120 4.17 12.35 -0.53
N ILE A 121 3.31 12.45 -1.55
CA ILE A 121 1.97 13.03 -1.38
C ILE A 121 1.16 12.19 -0.38
N PHE A 122 1.22 10.86 -0.48
CA PHE A 122 0.57 9.97 0.49
C PHE A 122 1.03 10.24 1.92
N LEU A 123 2.33 10.33 2.14
CA LEU A 123 2.90 10.61 3.46
C LEU A 123 2.47 11.99 3.97
N LEU A 124 2.50 13.03 3.14
CA LEU A 124 2.05 14.36 3.53
C LEU A 124 0.59 14.36 3.97
N VAL A 125 -0.29 13.72 3.19
CA VAL A 125 -1.71 13.61 3.51
C VAL A 125 -1.89 12.83 4.79
N MET A 126 -1.25 11.68 4.96
CA MET A 126 -1.39 10.86 6.18
C MET A 126 -0.80 11.53 7.41
N CYS A 127 0.31 12.25 7.31
CA CYS A 127 0.93 12.97 8.42
C CYS A 127 0.15 14.23 8.83
N SER A 128 -0.71 14.78 7.98
CA SER A 128 -1.59 15.90 8.36
C SER A 128 -2.78 15.46 9.24
N LEU A 129 -3.19 14.20 9.16
CA LEU A 129 -4.32 13.65 9.91
C LEU A 129 -4.18 13.79 11.44
N PRO A 130 -3.03 13.46 12.08
CA PRO A 130 -2.86 13.66 13.51
C PRO A 130 -2.92 15.13 13.94
N LEU A 131 -2.53 16.06 13.09
CA LEU A 131 -2.62 17.49 13.36
C LEU A 131 -4.08 17.95 13.41
N GLU A 132 -4.87 17.55 12.42
CA GLU A 132 -6.30 17.81 12.37
C GLU A 132 -7.06 17.18 13.54
N HIS A 133 -6.69 15.96 13.92
CA HIS A 133 -7.30 15.28 15.07
C HIS A 133 -6.97 15.98 16.40
N ARG A 134 -5.74 16.48 16.58
CA ARG A 134 -5.34 17.23 17.79
C ARG A 134 -6.09 18.55 17.94
N THR A 135 -6.30 19.29 16.87
CA THR A 135 -7.08 20.54 16.91
C THR A 135 -8.51 20.26 17.35
N LEU A 136 -9.12 19.20 16.86
CA LEU A 136 -10.46 18.78 17.28
C LEU A 136 -10.51 18.47 18.79
N VAL A 137 -9.57 17.69 19.31
CA VAL A 137 -9.55 17.33 20.74
C VAL A 137 -9.36 18.56 21.62
N SER A 138 -8.53 19.54 21.22
CA SER A 138 -8.36 20.77 21.98
C SER A 138 -9.62 21.63 22.00
N GLU A 139 -10.34 21.75 20.89
CA GLU A 139 -11.60 22.48 20.79
C GLU A 139 -12.75 21.87 21.62
N MET A 140 -12.70 20.55 21.88
CA MET A 140 -13.69 19.86 22.71
C MET A 140 -13.42 19.98 24.23
N THR A 141 -12.21 20.39 24.62
CA THR A 141 -11.79 20.48 26.03
C THR A 141 -11.82 21.90 26.58
N ASP A 142 -11.97 22.93 25.73
CA ASP A 142 -12.16 24.35 26.09
C ASP A 142 -13.64 24.71 26.13
#